data_8f46a96745ba9c153c1542f90dac25e7
#
_entry.id   8f46a96745ba9c153c1542f90dac25e7
#
_cell.length_a   1.000
_cell.length_b   1.000
_cell.length_c   1.000
_cell.angle_alpha   90.00
_cell.angle_beta   90.00
_cell.angle_gamma   90.00
#
_symmetry.space_group_name_H-M   'P 1'
#
loop_
_entity.id
_entity.type
_entity.pdbx_description
1 polymer ?
#
loop_
_entity_poly.entity_id
_entity_poly.type
_entity_poly.pdbx_seq_one_letter_code
_entity_poly.pdbx_strand_id
1 'polypeptide(L)'
;MKKLNGKKKSAALLMVMMLAAASLSGCGDKGNTQDKPEIDFSDITNSNTAVKEPETQTEEELETEPQTEEESHEGMYRSELTNEWIDESLKNQRPIAVMVDNEKTALPHYGLTEADVVYEIMNSTKNGRITRFMAIVKDWGSITQFGSIRSTRSTNIMLAAEWNAVLCHDGGPFYINDWIARKYSANFSGGFSRVDNGKAREFTEYICTGDLDSKFSNSKYSTEYNEYYPGAHYVFSNTEIDLSERSDSFDCTEIQLPFSHNESTLKYNEGTGTYDYYEYGQAHTDPLHDNAQLTFKNLLIQDCTFSQLDENGYLIYNAIDSGRDAYYITNGKAIVVEWIKPAESEVTIYLDKQTGEQIEMNTGKTYVSLVPSDTWDEIVIN
;
A
#
# COMPACT_ATOMS: atom_id res chain seq x y z
N MET A 1 14.88 -54.81 41.53
CA MET A 1 15.42 -54.55 42.88
C MET A 1 15.59 -53.07 43.07
N LYS A 2 14.96 -52.55 44.20
CA LYS A 2 15.12 -51.25 44.86
C LYS A 2 14.91 -49.96 44.03
N LYS A 3 13.79 -49.24 44.03
CA LYS A 3 13.11 -48.35 45.02
C LYS A 3 14.06 -47.41 45.81
N LEU A 4 13.78 -46.10 45.63
CA LEU A 4 13.57 -45.06 46.65
C LEU A 4 13.38 -43.71 45.96
N ASN A 5 12.26 -43.11 45.92
CA ASN A 5 11.47 -42.21 46.79
C ASN A 5 12.25 -41.02 47.40
N GLY A 6 11.80 -39.84 47.10
CA GLY A 6 12.15 -38.58 47.78
C GLY A 6 11.22 -37.45 47.40
N LYS A 7 10.09 -37.32 48.09
CA LYS A 7 9.19 -36.16 48.12
C LYS A 7 9.79 -35.05 49.04
N LYS A 8 9.49 -33.80 48.73
CA LYS A 8 9.14 -32.69 49.67
C LYS A 8 9.47 -31.37 48.98
N LYS A 9 8.82 -30.26 49.09
CA LYS A 9 7.57 -29.75 49.70
C LYS A 9 7.55 -28.27 49.31
N SER A 10 6.35 -27.76 49.13
CA SER A 10 5.92 -26.38 48.98
C SER A 10 6.54 -25.35 49.90
N ALA A 11 6.68 -24.10 49.43
CA ALA A 11 6.43 -22.92 50.23
C ALA A 11 5.95 -21.77 49.34
N ALA A 12 4.69 -21.42 49.50
CA ALA A 12 4.08 -20.14 49.07
C ALA A 12 4.49 -19.06 50.07
N LEU A 13 4.79 -17.85 49.61
CA LEU A 13 4.80 -16.67 50.47
C LEU A 13 4.06 -15.52 49.77
N LEU A 14 2.89 -15.22 50.31
CA LEU A 14 2.10 -14.00 50.15
C LEU A 14 2.72 -12.89 50.99
N MET A 15 2.78 -11.64 50.48
CA MET A 15 2.77 -10.42 51.28
C MET A 15 2.41 -9.25 50.35
N VAL A 16 1.18 -8.78 50.32
CA VAL A 16 0.40 -7.80 51.07
C VAL A 16 1.00 -6.38 51.12
N MET A 17 0.28 -5.50 50.41
CA MET A 17 0.05 -4.06 50.48
C MET A 17 0.83 -3.21 51.50
N MET A 18 1.24 -2.02 51.06
CA MET A 18 0.88 -0.77 51.73
C MET A 18 0.89 0.45 50.81
N LEU A 19 -0.23 1.16 50.79
CA LEU A 19 -0.36 2.55 50.34
C LEU A 19 0.41 3.48 51.30
N ALA A 20 1.06 4.49 50.75
CA ALA A 20 1.27 5.75 51.42
C ALA A 20 1.31 6.90 50.43
N ALA A 21 0.32 7.75 50.50
CA ALA A 21 0.32 9.07 49.89
C ALA A 21 1.15 10.03 50.75
N ALA A 22 2.02 10.80 50.14
CA ALA A 22 2.54 12.04 50.70
C ALA A 22 2.88 13.02 49.58
N SER A 23 2.08 14.07 49.50
CA SER A 23 2.35 15.34 48.85
C SER A 23 3.53 16.05 49.54
N LEU A 24 4.45 16.64 48.78
CA LEU A 24 5.05 17.94 49.11
C LEU A 24 5.89 18.47 47.92
N SER A 25 5.72 19.73 47.67
CA SER A 25 6.30 20.66 46.71
C SER A 25 7.83 20.73 46.75
N GLY A 26 8.45 20.98 45.58
CA GLY A 26 9.85 21.43 45.50
C GLY A 26 10.27 21.76 44.10
N CYS A 27 10.54 23.02 43.86
CA CYS A 27 10.99 23.68 42.62
C CYS A 27 12.18 23.06 41.90
N GLY A 28 12.12 23.14 40.58
CA GLY A 28 13.24 23.62 39.72
C GLY A 28 14.14 22.59 39.12
N ASP A 29 13.94 22.27 37.82
CA ASP A 29 14.98 22.57 36.86
C ASP A 29 14.41 22.53 35.41
N LYS A 30 14.91 23.44 34.58
CA LYS A 30 14.46 23.66 33.20
C LYS A 30 15.11 22.63 32.29
N GLY A 31 14.40 21.57 31.92
CA GLY A 31 14.71 20.74 30.78
C GLY A 31 13.84 21.17 29.59
N ASN A 32 14.48 21.68 28.55
CA ASN A 32 13.87 22.14 27.30
C ASN A 32 13.35 20.93 26.52
N THR A 33 12.10 20.56 26.71
CA THR A 33 11.36 19.70 25.79
C THR A 33 10.74 20.62 24.75
N GLN A 34 11.24 20.57 23.52
CA GLN A 34 10.57 21.13 22.37
C GLN A 34 9.22 20.41 22.23
N ASP A 35 8.15 21.15 22.47
CA ASP A 35 6.80 20.73 22.11
C ASP A 35 6.78 20.53 20.60
N LYS A 36 6.58 19.27 20.16
CA LYS A 36 6.17 19.00 18.78
C LYS A 36 4.79 19.62 18.58
N PRO A 37 4.56 20.39 17.52
CA PRO A 37 3.21 20.88 17.24
C PRO A 37 2.27 19.70 17.03
N GLU A 38 1.20 19.67 17.78
CA GLU A 38 0.06 18.80 17.56
C GLU A 38 -0.60 19.27 16.25
N ILE A 39 -0.49 18.46 15.18
CA ILE A 39 -1.09 18.78 13.89
C ILE A 39 -2.57 18.47 14.01
N ASP A 40 -3.42 19.50 13.93
CA ASP A 40 -4.87 19.36 13.87
C ASP A 40 -5.27 18.91 12.46
N PHE A 41 -5.63 17.64 12.33
CA PHE A 41 -6.03 17.02 11.06
C PHE A 41 -7.47 17.38 10.63
N SER A 42 -8.21 18.16 11.41
CA SER A 42 -9.61 18.50 11.10
C SER A 42 -9.78 19.36 9.85
N ASP A 43 -8.73 20.08 9.43
CA ASP A 43 -8.78 20.97 8.27
C ASP A 43 -8.44 20.25 6.95
N ILE A 44 -7.85 19.05 7.01
CA ILE A 44 -7.41 18.33 5.80
C ILE A 44 -8.56 17.55 5.13
N THR A 45 -9.61 17.23 5.88
CA THR A 45 -10.72 16.40 5.39
C THR A 45 -11.94 17.18 4.86
N ASN A 46 -11.94 18.52 4.89
CA ASN A 46 -13.13 19.34 4.60
C ASN A 46 -13.02 20.31 3.41
N SER A 47 -12.16 20.06 2.41
CA SER A 47 -12.19 20.88 1.18
C SER A 47 -13.16 20.34 0.12
N ASN A 48 -14.43 20.11 0.50
CA ASN A 48 -15.52 20.03 -0.46
C ASN A 48 -15.96 21.45 -0.80
N THR A 49 -15.32 22.08 -1.76
CA THR A 49 -15.72 23.40 -2.28
C THR A 49 -16.94 23.24 -3.18
N ALA A 50 -18.06 23.75 -2.72
CA ALA A 50 -19.28 23.85 -3.51
C ALA A 50 -19.04 24.68 -4.79
N VAL A 51 -19.41 24.10 -5.92
CA VAL A 51 -19.45 24.74 -7.23
C VAL A 51 -20.48 25.87 -7.20
N LYS A 52 -20.07 27.11 -7.44
CA LYS A 52 -20.94 28.24 -7.74
C LYS A 52 -21.33 28.18 -9.21
N GLU A 53 -22.63 28.22 -9.47
CA GLU A 53 -23.18 28.43 -10.82
C GLU A 53 -22.69 29.77 -11.42
N PRO A 54 -22.32 29.82 -12.72
CA PRO A 54 -21.98 31.06 -13.39
C PRO A 54 -23.21 31.75 -13.95
N GLU A 55 -23.28 33.07 -13.72
CA GLU A 55 -24.25 33.98 -14.31
C GLU A 55 -24.04 34.13 -15.82
N THR A 56 -25.14 34.17 -16.51
CA THR A 56 -25.30 34.36 -17.95
C THR A 56 -24.62 35.63 -18.47
N GLN A 57 -23.70 35.53 -19.42
CA GLN A 57 -23.30 36.63 -20.30
C GLN A 57 -23.33 36.25 -21.78
N THR A 58 -23.81 37.21 -22.53
CA THR A 58 -24.16 37.40 -23.91
C THR A 58 -23.23 36.79 -24.98
N GLU A 59 -23.86 36.30 -26.03
CA GLU A 59 -23.31 35.80 -27.30
C GLU A 59 -22.37 36.81 -27.97
N GLU A 60 -21.14 36.39 -28.27
CA GLU A 60 -20.31 36.85 -29.39
C GLU A 60 -19.84 35.61 -30.18
N GLU A 61 -20.03 35.69 -31.50
CA GLU A 61 -19.63 34.66 -32.47
C GLU A 61 -18.15 34.35 -32.35
N LEU A 62 -17.83 33.09 -32.01
CA LEU A 62 -16.48 32.54 -32.11
C LEU A 62 -16.43 31.45 -33.16
N GLU A 63 -15.43 31.56 -34.01
CA GLU A 63 -15.01 30.59 -35.03
C GLU A 63 -14.98 29.16 -34.49
N THR A 64 -15.55 28.24 -35.23
CA THR A 64 -15.63 26.81 -34.95
C THR A 64 -14.22 26.18 -34.99
N GLU A 65 -13.60 26.00 -33.82
CA GLU A 65 -12.54 25.01 -33.68
C GLU A 65 -13.13 23.59 -33.79
N PRO A 66 -12.40 22.59 -34.30
CA PRO A 66 -12.90 21.23 -34.44
C PRO A 66 -13.27 20.69 -33.06
N GLN A 67 -14.57 20.41 -32.84
CA GLN A 67 -15.03 19.71 -31.64
C GLN A 67 -14.37 18.32 -31.61
N THR A 68 -13.44 18.11 -30.70
CA THR A 68 -13.12 16.80 -30.24
C THR A 68 -14.38 16.22 -29.63
N GLU A 69 -14.91 15.12 -30.17
CA GLU A 69 -16.02 14.37 -29.58
C GLU A 69 -15.61 14.07 -28.13
N GLU A 70 -16.24 14.69 -27.13
CA GLU A 70 -16.10 14.31 -25.75
C GLU A 70 -16.59 12.86 -25.63
N GLU A 71 -15.69 11.94 -25.27
CA GLU A 71 -16.09 10.56 -25.00
C GLU A 71 -17.16 10.53 -23.92
N SER A 72 -18.30 9.91 -24.22
CA SER A 72 -19.40 9.78 -23.27
C SER A 72 -19.00 8.80 -22.17
N HIS A 73 -18.98 9.26 -20.92
CA HIS A 73 -18.72 8.45 -19.74
C HIS A 73 -20.01 8.07 -18.99
N GLU A 74 -21.14 7.97 -19.70
CA GLU A 74 -22.42 7.54 -19.11
C GLU A 74 -22.30 6.13 -18.52
N GLY A 75 -22.69 5.95 -17.25
CA GLY A 75 -22.58 4.69 -16.52
C GLY A 75 -21.18 4.38 -15.99
N MET A 76 -20.27 5.37 -16.01
CA MET A 76 -18.92 5.25 -15.48
C MET A 76 -18.68 6.26 -14.35
N TYR A 77 -17.68 5.99 -13.49
CA TYR A 77 -17.20 6.93 -12.50
C TYR A 77 -15.67 6.91 -12.44
N ARG A 78 -15.06 7.95 -11.90
CA ARG A 78 -13.62 8.02 -11.68
C ARG A 78 -13.23 7.14 -10.48
N SER A 79 -12.38 6.14 -10.72
CA SER A 79 -11.87 5.24 -9.68
C SER A 79 -11.11 6.03 -8.62
N GLU A 80 -11.39 5.78 -7.36
CA GLU A 80 -10.66 6.35 -6.23
C GLU A 80 -9.23 5.77 -6.09
N LEU A 81 -8.88 4.71 -6.83
CA LEU A 81 -7.56 4.09 -6.83
C LEU A 81 -6.66 4.61 -7.94
N THR A 82 -7.22 4.92 -9.13
CA THR A 82 -6.44 5.27 -10.32
C THR A 82 -6.92 6.54 -11.02
N ASN A 83 -8.09 7.08 -10.65
CA ASN A 83 -8.80 8.14 -11.36
C ASN A 83 -9.15 7.79 -12.82
N GLU A 84 -9.03 6.54 -13.23
CA GLU A 84 -9.53 6.07 -14.52
C GLU A 84 -11.04 5.90 -14.51
N TRP A 85 -11.67 6.01 -15.68
CA TRP A 85 -13.09 5.75 -15.83
C TRP A 85 -13.36 4.25 -15.75
N ILE A 86 -14.15 3.81 -14.78
CA ILE A 86 -14.57 2.42 -14.60
C ILE A 86 -16.09 2.35 -14.41
N ASP A 87 -16.67 1.15 -14.54
CA ASP A 87 -18.11 0.92 -14.44
C ASP A 87 -18.68 1.43 -13.10
N GLU A 88 -19.79 2.19 -13.15
CA GLU A 88 -20.41 2.79 -11.94
C GLU A 88 -20.89 1.74 -10.93
N SER A 89 -21.18 0.51 -11.35
CA SER A 89 -21.55 -0.57 -10.43
C SER A 89 -20.45 -0.92 -9.43
N LEU A 90 -19.19 -0.58 -9.73
CA LEU A 90 -18.04 -0.80 -8.87
C LEU A 90 -17.85 0.27 -7.79
N LYS A 91 -18.59 1.40 -7.86
CA LYS A 91 -18.39 2.58 -7.02
C LYS A 91 -18.35 2.27 -5.52
N ASN A 92 -19.26 1.43 -5.05
CA ASN A 92 -19.33 1.04 -3.65
C ASN A 92 -18.56 -0.25 -3.32
N GLN A 93 -18.07 -0.95 -4.35
CA GLN A 93 -17.30 -2.17 -4.16
C GLN A 93 -15.98 -1.87 -3.47
N ARG A 94 -15.73 -2.53 -2.33
CA ARG A 94 -14.42 -2.46 -1.69
C ARG A 94 -13.40 -3.29 -2.46
N PRO A 95 -12.13 -2.85 -2.55
CA PRO A 95 -11.10 -3.62 -3.23
C PRO A 95 -10.72 -4.86 -2.43
N ILE A 96 -10.02 -5.79 -3.08
CA ILE A 96 -9.21 -6.79 -2.41
C ILE A 96 -7.76 -6.34 -2.38
N ALA A 97 -7.00 -6.87 -1.41
CA ALA A 97 -5.55 -6.75 -1.33
C ALA A 97 -4.96 -8.16 -1.41
N VAL A 98 -4.15 -8.48 -2.41
CA VAL A 98 -3.63 -9.84 -2.63
C VAL A 98 -2.16 -9.89 -2.31
N MET A 99 -1.76 -10.79 -1.41
CA MET A 99 -0.35 -11.06 -1.13
C MET A 99 0.24 -11.95 -2.21
N VAL A 100 1.16 -11.43 -3.01
CA VAL A 100 1.80 -12.16 -4.12
C VAL A 100 3.27 -12.41 -3.79
N ASP A 101 3.70 -13.67 -4.00
CA ASP A 101 5.09 -14.06 -3.77
C ASP A 101 6.02 -13.41 -4.79
N ASN A 102 7.11 -12.82 -4.32
CA ASN A 102 8.09 -12.19 -5.19
C ASN A 102 9.43 -12.95 -5.22
N GLU A 103 9.39 -14.25 -5.00
CA GLU A 103 10.55 -15.13 -5.19
C GLU A 103 10.67 -15.55 -6.66
N LYS A 104 11.89 -15.65 -7.19
CA LYS A 104 12.14 -16.03 -8.58
C LYS A 104 11.41 -17.30 -9.00
N THR A 105 11.26 -18.28 -8.11
CA THR A 105 10.52 -19.52 -8.35
C THR A 105 9.02 -19.30 -8.56
N ALA A 106 8.47 -18.19 -8.03
CA ALA A 106 7.05 -17.84 -8.20
C ALA A 106 6.72 -17.38 -9.62
N LEU A 107 7.70 -16.81 -10.33
CA LEU A 107 7.51 -16.26 -11.68
C LEU A 107 7.12 -17.32 -12.73
N PRO A 108 6.33 -16.97 -13.77
CA PRO A 108 5.69 -15.66 -13.93
C PRO A 108 4.51 -15.46 -12.97
N HIS A 109 4.21 -14.21 -12.63
CA HIS A 109 2.96 -13.85 -11.95
C HIS A 109 1.81 -13.79 -12.96
N TYR A 110 0.61 -14.10 -12.48
CA TYR A 110 -0.61 -14.08 -13.27
C TYR A 110 -1.56 -13.04 -12.68
N GLY A 111 -2.15 -12.19 -13.50
CA GLY A 111 -3.13 -11.18 -13.11
C GLY A 111 -2.54 -9.93 -12.46
N LEU A 112 -1.23 -9.84 -12.21
CA LEU A 112 -0.64 -8.69 -11.51
C LEU A 112 -0.80 -7.38 -12.30
N THR A 113 -0.93 -7.44 -13.62
CA THR A 113 -1.24 -6.28 -14.46
C THR A 113 -2.67 -5.76 -14.30
N GLU A 114 -3.57 -6.50 -13.64
CA GLU A 114 -4.92 -6.05 -13.30
C GLU A 114 -4.96 -5.16 -12.04
N ALA A 115 -3.86 -5.14 -11.25
CA ALA A 115 -3.79 -4.35 -10.04
C ALA A 115 -3.81 -2.84 -10.31
N ASP A 116 -4.55 -2.10 -9.48
CA ASP A 116 -4.62 -0.64 -9.48
C ASP A 116 -3.44 -0.02 -8.74
N VAL A 117 -3.10 -0.61 -7.58
CA VAL A 117 -1.96 -0.20 -6.74
C VAL A 117 -1.16 -1.43 -6.36
N VAL A 118 0.16 -1.38 -6.50
CA VAL A 118 1.05 -2.45 -6.07
C VAL A 118 2.03 -1.94 -5.03
N TYR A 119 1.97 -2.52 -3.84
CA TYR A 119 2.99 -2.32 -2.81
C TYR A 119 4.08 -3.36 -2.96
N GLU A 120 5.35 -2.94 -2.94
CA GLU A 120 6.50 -3.82 -2.78
C GLU A 120 7.24 -3.47 -1.50
N ILE A 121 7.31 -4.42 -0.57
CA ILE A 121 7.97 -4.21 0.72
C ILE A 121 8.85 -5.42 1.08
N MET A 122 9.91 -5.17 1.82
CA MET A 122 10.73 -6.24 2.39
C MET A 122 9.88 -7.13 3.31
N ASN A 123 9.87 -8.42 3.01
CA ASN A 123 9.08 -9.43 3.72
C ASN A 123 9.89 -10.11 4.84
N SER A 124 11.22 -10.16 4.70
CA SER A 124 12.16 -10.73 5.67
C SER A 124 13.51 -10.06 5.54
N THR A 125 14.22 -9.88 6.65
CA THR A 125 15.63 -9.44 6.66
C THR A 125 16.61 -10.54 6.21
N LYS A 126 16.11 -11.76 6.02
CA LYS A 126 16.88 -12.91 5.49
C LYS A 126 16.71 -13.03 3.98
N ASN A 127 17.45 -13.98 3.39
CA ASN A 127 17.36 -14.31 1.98
C ASN A 127 17.57 -13.09 1.05
N GLY A 128 18.58 -12.26 1.36
CA GLY A 128 18.87 -11.06 0.57
C GLY A 128 17.79 -9.98 0.68
N ARG A 129 17.09 -9.91 1.81
CA ARG A 129 15.97 -8.96 2.03
C ARG A 129 14.83 -9.16 1.03
N ILE A 130 14.43 -10.42 0.86
CA ILE A 130 13.34 -10.79 -0.05
C ILE A 130 12.11 -9.89 0.14
N THR A 131 11.57 -9.40 -0.96
CA THR A 131 10.35 -8.60 -0.98
C THR A 131 9.11 -9.46 -1.20
N ARG A 132 7.96 -8.84 -1.08
CA ARG A 132 6.65 -9.39 -1.44
C ARG A 132 5.77 -8.28 -1.96
N PHE A 133 4.92 -8.60 -2.95
CA PHE A 133 3.89 -7.68 -3.38
C PHE A 133 2.64 -7.81 -2.53
N MET A 134 1.95 -6.68 -2.38
CA MET A 134 0.54 -6.60 -2.02
C MET A 134 -0.16 -5.79 -3.10
N ALA A 135 -1.00 -6.45 -3.88
CA ALA A 135 -1.71 -5.84 -5.00
C ALA A 135 -3.14 -5.47 -4.59
N ILE A 136 -3.51 -4.21 -4.79
CA ILE A 136 -4.87 -3.71 -4.56
C ILE A 136 -5.62 -3.77 -5.89
N VAL A 137 -6.78 -4.42 -5.90
CA VAL A 137 -7.60 -4.63 -7.11
C VAL A 137 -9.02 -4.21 -6.82
N LYS A 138 -9.53 -3.23 -7.58
CA LYS A 138 -10.92 -2.73 -7.48
C LYS A 138 -11.89 -3.65 -8.20
N ASP A 139 -11.63 -3.93 -9.47
CA ASP A 139 -12.46 -4.82 -10.29
C ASP A 139 -12.05 -6.28 -10.14
N TRP A 140 -12.18 -6.81 -8.91
CA TRP A 140 -11.83 -8.19 -8.63
C TRP A 140 -12.83 -9.22 -9.18
N GLY A 141 -14.00 -8.78 -9.64
CA GLY A 141 -14.99 -9.66 -10.29
C GLY A 141 -14.53 -10.16 -11.67
N SER A 142 -13.63 -9.45 -12.33
CA SER A 142 -13.08 -9.81 -13.64
C SER A 142 -11.91 -10.81 -13.55
N ILE A 143 -11.34 -11.04 -12.36
CA ILE A 143 -10.17 -11.90 -12.18
C ILE A 143 -10.44 -13.33 -12.63
N THR A 144 -9.59 -13.82 -13.53
CA THR A 144 -9.59 -15.22 -13.97
C THR A 144 -8.53 -16.06 -13.27
N GLN A 145 -7.35 -15.50 -13.02
CA GLN A 145 -6.27 -16.08 -12.22
C GLN A 145 -5.38 -14.98 -11.66
N PHE A 146 -5.09 -15.00 -10.35
CA PHE A 146 -4.23 -14.00 -9.70
C PHE A 146 -3.30 -14.64 -8.68
N GLY A 147 -2.00 -14.37 -8.74
CA GLY A 147 -1.02 -14.89 -7.76
C GLY A 147 0.31 -15.33 -8.39
N SER A 148 1.08 -16.16 -7.69
CA SER A 148 0.71 -17.06 -6.55
C SER A 148 0.58 -16.33 -5.22
N ILE A 149 -0.41 -16.74 -4.44
CA ILE A 149 -0.72 -16.15 -3.14
C ILE A 149 0.27 -16.63 -2.07
N ARG A 150 0.64 -15.72 -1.16
CA ARG A 150 1.54 -16.04 -0.05
C ARG A 150 1.12 -15.41 1.28
N SER A 151 1.92 -15.71 2.29
CA SER A 151 1.68 -15.27 3.67
C SER A 151 1.78 -13.75 3.82
N THR A 152 0.95 -13.18 4.69
CA THR A 152 0.95 -11.76 5.04
C THR A 152 1.90 -11.45 6.20
N ARG A 153 2.09 -10.15 6.47
CA ARG A 153 2.79 -9.58 7.63
C ARG A 153 1.91 -8.51 8.28
N SER A 154 2.25 -8.10 9.48
CA SER A 154 1.50 -7.08 10.23
C SER A 154 1.38 -5.76 9.45
N THR A 155 2.45 -5.34 8.79
CA THR A 155 2.44 -4.13 7.95
C THR A 155 1.41 -4.21 6.83
N ASN A 156 1.32 -5.34 6.12
CA ASN A 156 0.36 -5.50 5.02
C ASN A 156 -1.10 -5.39 5.50
N ILE A 157 -1.40 -5.80 6.73
CA ILE A 157 -2.75 -5.68 7.30
C ILE A 157 -3.11 -4.20 7.52
N MET A 158 -2.16 -3.38 7.99
CA MET A 158 -2.35 -1.92 8.12
C MET A 158 -2.53 -1.26 6.75
N LEU A 159 -1.67 -1.60 5.77
CA LEU A 159 -1.74 -1.04 4.43
C LEU A 159 -3.03 -1.47 3.69
N ALA A 160 -3.51 -2.70 3.87
CA ALA A 160 -4.80 -3.13 3.32
C ALA A 160 -5.98 -2.37 3.96
N ALA A 161 -5.88 -2.00 5.24
CA ALA A 161 -6.91 -1.25 5.95
C ALA A 161 -7.09 0.18 5.43
N GLU A 162 -6.04 0.83 4.92
CA GLU A 162 -6.12 2.15 4.29
C GLU A 162 -7.10 2.18 3.12
N TRP A 163 -7.25 1.06 2.43
CA TRP A 163 -8.15 0.88 1.28
C TRP A 163 -9.50 0.29 1.69
N ASN A 164 -9.69 -0.01 2.97
CA ASN A 164 -10.80 -0.87 3.41
C ASN A 164 -10.85 -2.20 2.65
N ALA A 165 -9.71 -2.66 2.15
CA ALA A 165 -9.60 -3.86 1.32
C ALA A 165 -9.80 -5.15 2.13
N VAL A 166 -10.26 -6.22 1.46
CA VAL A 166 -10.22 -7.58 2.03
C VAL A 166 -8.90 -8.23 1.65
N LEU A 167 -8.04 -8.50 2.63
CA LEU A 167 -6.71 -9.05 2.42
C LEU A 167 -6.77 -10.55 2.09
N CYS A 168 -6.34 -10.93 0.90
CA CYS A 168 -6.22 -12.32 0.44
C CYS A 168 -4.78 -12.80 0.62
N HIS A 169 -4.57 -13.82 1.47
CA HIS A 169 -3.24 -14.33 1.80
C HIS A 169 -3.27 -15.82 2.15
N ASP A 170 -2.13 -16.49 2.19
CA ASP A 170 -2.01 -17.86 2.71
C ASP A 170 -1.11 -17.89 3.95
N GLY A 171 -1.74 -17.81 5.13
CA GLY A 171 -1.07 -17.84 6.43
C GLY A 171 -0.27 -16.57 6.77
N GLY A 172 0.63 -16.74 7.73
CA GLY A 172 1.53 -15.73 8.27
C GLY A 172 2.14 -16.18 9.60
N PRO A 173 3.15 -15.47 10.12
CA PRO A 173 3.71 -15.75 11.43
C PRO A 173 2.69 -15.40 12.54
N PHE A 174 2.86 -15.94 13.74
CA PHE A 174 1.93 -15.68 14.85
C PHE A 174 1.79 -14.18 15.21
N TYR A 175 2.76 -13.36 14.85
CA TYR A 175 2.74 -11.88 15.04
C TYR A 175 1.55 -11.19 14.34
N ILE A 176 0.95 -11.82 13.31
CA ILE A 176 -0.21 -11.23 12.63
C ILE A 176 -1.53 -11.37 13.41
N ASN A 177 -1.60 -12.26 14.41
CA ASN A 177 -2.86 -12.62 15.06
C ASN A 177 -3.56 -11.42 15.70
N ASP A 178 -2.82 -10.55 16.38
CA ASP A 178 -3.38 -9.36 17.02
C ASP A 178 -3.89 -8.33 15.97
N TRP A 179 -3.24 -8.27 14.80
CA TRP A 179 -3.62 -7.40 13.69
C TRP A 179 -4.86 -7.91 12.95
N ILE A 180 -4.95 -9.22 12.71
CA ILE A 180 -6.14 -9.86 12.12
C ILE A 180 -7.36 -9.69 13.05
N ALA A 181 -7.17 -9.64 14.36
CA ALA A 181 -8.23 -9.46 15.33
C ALA A 181 -8.77 -8.01 15.42
N ARG A 182 -8.11 -7.02 14.77
CA ARG A 182 -8.57 -5.64 14.75
C ARG A 182 -9.92 -5.53 14.03
N LYS A 183 -10.77 -4.62 14.49
CA LYS A 183 -12.13 -4.45 13.93
C LYS A 183 -12.12 -4.00 12.46
N TYR A 184 -11.15 -3.21 12.06
CA TYR A 184 -10.96 -2.74 10.68
C TYR A 184 -10.42 -3.84 9.76
N SER A 185 -9.82 -4.92 10.31
CA SER A 185 -9.20 -5.97 9.51
C SER A 185 -10.25 -6.90 8.90
N ALA A 186 -10.15 -7.09 7.59
CA ALA A 186 -10.91 -8.09 6.85
C ALA A 186 -9.93 -8.95 6.03
N ASN A 187 -10.02 -10.28 6.14
CA ASN A 187 -9.08 -11.14 5.44
C ASN A 187 -9.65 -12.52 5.11
N PHE A 188 -9.14 -13.09 4.02
CA PHE A 188 -9.30 -14.48 3.63
C PHE A 188 -7.92 -15.16 3.68
N SER A 189 -7.76 -16.13 4.57
CA SER A 189 -6.51 -16.86 4.73
C SER A 189 -6.61 -18.26 4.12
N GLY A 190 -5.87 -18.49 3.03
CA GLY A 190 -5.78 -19.76 2.32
C GLY A 190 -7.12 -20.27 1.75
N GLY A 191 -7.11 -21.50 1.22
CA GLY A 191 -8.29 -22.13 0.65
C GLY A 191 -8.76 -21.50 -0.64
N PHE A 192 -7.84 -20.90 -1.41
CA PHE A 192 -8.02 -20.53 -2.80
C PHE A 192 -7.68 -21.71 -3.71
N SER A 193 -7.94 -21.56 -4.99
CA SER A 193 -7.69 -22.60 -5.98
C SER A 193 -6.21 -22.97 -6.08
N ARG A 194 -5.94 -24.24 -6.37
CA ARG A 194 -4.59 -24.74 -6.62
C ARG A 194 -4.43 -25.07 -8.10
N VAL A 195 -3.48 -24.38 -8.73
CA VAL A 195 -3.14 -24.57 -10.15
C VAL A 195 -1.90 -25.46 -10.24
N ASP A 196 -1.99 -26.57 -10.98
CA ASP A 196 -0.83 -27.41 -11.26
C ASP A 196 0.05 -26.69 -12.30
N ASN A 197 1.12 -26.12 -11.82
CA ASN A 197 2.12 -25.39 -12.63
C ASN A 197 3.52 -26.04 -12.60
N GLY A 198 3.61 -27.27 -12.09
CA GLY A 198 4.86 -28.02 -11.97
C GLY A 198 5.80 -27.54 -10.86
N LYS A 199 5.39 -26.57 -10.03
CA LYS A 199 6.17 -26.02 -8.92
C LYS A 199 5.82 -26.68 -7.59
N ALA A 200 6.60 -26.36 -6.54
CA ALA A 200 6.28 -26.77 -5.18
C ALA A 200 4.92 -26.19 -4.74
N ARG A 201 4.20 -26.95 -3.86
CA ARG A 201 2.84 -26.62 -3.41
C ARG A 201 2.66 -25.15 -2.97
N GLU A 202 3.67 -24.56 -2.39
CA GLU A 202 3.66 -23.18 -1.91
C GLU A 202 3.53 -22.13 -3.02
N PHE A 203 3.82 -22.48 -4.28
CA PHE A 203 3.71 -21.60 -5.45
C PHE A 203 2.50 -21.94 -6.35
N THR A 204 1.53 -22.72 -5.84
CA THR A 204 0.40 -23.20 -6.65
C THR A 204 -0.95 -22.61 -6.26
N GLU A 205 -1.02 -21.74 -5.24
CA GLU A 205 -2.27 -21.13 -4.80
C GLU A 205 -2.52 -19.81 -5.53
N TYR A 206 -3.71 -19.71 -6.11
CA TYR A 206 -4.14 -18.55 -6.89
C TYR A 206 -5.59 -18.23 -6.56
N ILE A 207 -5.99 -16.95 -6.68
CA ILE A 207 -7.39 -16.61 -6.85
C ILE A 207 -7.76 -17.01 -8.27
N CYS A 208 -8.77 -17.85 -8.43
CA CYS A 208 -9.33 -18.20 -9.74
C CYS A 208 -10.80 -17.76 -9.81
N THR A 209 -11.35 -17.77 -11.03
CA THR A 209 -12.76 -17.41 -11.28
C THR A 209 -13.70 -18.08 -10.27
N GLY A 210 -14.51 -17.27 -9.58
CA GLY A 210 -15.52 -17.73 -8.59
C GLY A 210 -15.00 -17.97 -7.17
N ASP A 211 -13.67 -17.95 -6.93
CA ASP A 211 -13.10 -18.10 -5.59
C ASP A 211 -13.55 -16.98 -4.65
N LEU A 212 -13.52 -15.74 -5.12
CA LEU A 212 -13.91 -14.58 -4.31
C LEU A 212 -15.40 -14.57 -4.02
N ASP A 213 -16.25 -14.85 -5.00
CA ASP A 213 -17.71 -14.98 -4.80
C ASP A 213 -18.03 -16.02 -3.72
N SER A 214 -17.37 -17.17 -3.81
CA SER A 214 -17.51 -18.24 -2.81
C SER A 214 -17.04 -17.78 -1.44
N LYS A 215 -15.89 -17.09 -1.33
CA LYS A 215 -15.36 -16.62 -0.05
C LYS A 215 -16.23 -15.54 0.59
N PHE A 216 -16.66 -14.55 -0.18
CA PHE A 216 -17.55 -13.51 0.32
C PHE A 216 -18.88 -14.10 0.78
N SER A 217 -19.52 -14.96 -0.03
CA SER A 217 -20.80 -15.60 0.30
C SER A 217 -20.74 -16.45 1.58
N ASN A 218 -19.58 -17.03 1.90
CA ASN A 218 -19.38 -17.87 3.09
C ASN A 218 -18.71 -17.12 4.25
N SER A 219 -18.63 -15.79 4.19
CA SER A 219 -17.98 -14.97 5.20
C SER A 219 -18.93 -13.95 5.83
N LYS A 220 -18.41 -13.21 6.84
CA LYS A 220 -19.08 -12.05 7.43
C LYS A 220 -18.74 -10.71 6.72
N TYR A 221 -17.82 -10.75 5.75
CA TYR A 221 -17.31 -9.55 5.11
C TYR A 221 -18.25 -9.10 3.99
N SER A 222 -18.55 -7.79 3.98
CA SER A 222 -19.27 -7.15 2.89
C SER A 222 -18.39 -7.04 1.65
N THR A 223 -18.98 -7.10 0.48
CA THR A 223 -18.36 -6.71 -0.80
C THR A 223 -18.30 -5.20 -0.99
N GLU A 224 -19.02 -4.43 -0.17
CA GLU A 224 -19.05 -2.97 -0.22
C GLU A 224 -18.22 -2.36 0.90
N TYR A 225 -17.81 -1.11 0.74
CA TYR A 225 -17.17 -0.32 1.78
C TYR A 225 -18.01 -0.31 3.06
N ASN A 226 -17.36 -0.28 4.20
CA ASN A 226 -18.01 -0.28 5.51
C ASN A 226 -17.55 0.91 6.37
N GLU A 227 -17.96 0.93 7.64
CA GLU A 227 -17.68 2.00 8.60
C GLU A 227 -16.18 2.27 8.86
N TYR A 228 -15.29 1.42 8.37
CA TYR A 228 -13.82 1.59 8.48
C TYR A 228 -13.20 2.13 7.19
N TYR A 229 -14.01 2.52 6.20
CA TYR A 229 -13.48 3.17 4.99
C TYR A 229 -13.05 4.61 5.32
N PRO A 230 -11.75 4.93 5.27
CA PRO A 230 -11.26 6.24 5.68
C PRO A 230 -11.49 7.34 4.61
N GLY A 231 -12.04 6.99 3.44
CA GLY A 231 -12.20 7.89 2.31
C GLY A 231 -11.18 7.64 1.20
N ALA A 232 -11.14 8.56 0.24
CA ALA A 232 -10.19 8.50 -0.87
C ALA A 232 -8.75 8.63 -0.34
N HIS A 233 -7.87 7.76 -0.82
CA HIS A 233 -6.46 7.72 -0.41
C HIS A 233 -5.64 8.78 -1.14
N TYR A 234 -5.87 8.95 -2.44
CA TYR A 234 -5.14 9.88 -3.30
C TYR A 234 -6.01 11.06 -3.74
N VAL A 235 -5.35 12.17 -4.00
CA VAL A 235 -5.91 13.31 -4.74
C VAL A 235 -5.35 13.25 -6.16
N PHE A 236 -6.23 13.20 -7.14
CA PHE A 236 -5.83 13.13 -8.54
C PHE A 236 -6.08 14.45 -9.24
N SER A 237 -5.14 14.84 -10.10
CA SER A 237 -5.32 15.98 -10.99
C SER A 237 -6.28 15.64 -12.15
N ASN A 238 -7.03 16.64 -12.57
CA ASN A 238 -7.87 16.56 -13.77
C ASN A 238 -7.09 16.76 -15.07
N THR A 239 -5.83 17.21 -14.97
CA THR A 239 -4.93 17.44 -16.11
C THR A 239 -3.61 16.73 -15.84
N GLU A 240 -2.88 16.43 -16.91
CA GLU A 240 -1.55 15.83 -16.79
C GLU A 240 -0.62 16.74 -16.01
N ILE A 241 0.02 16.20 -14.97
CA ILE A 241 1.03 16.89 -14.17
C ILE A 241 2.39 16.68 -14.83
N ASP A 242 3.05 17.78 -15.17
CA ASP A 242 4.45 17.80 -15.59
C ASP A 242 5.31 18.42 -14.48
N LEU A 243 6.10 17.57 -13.83
CA LEU A 243 7.00 18.00 -12.77
C LEU A 243 8.20 18.78 -13.30
N SER A 244 8.45 18.81 -14.63
CA SER A 244 9.59 19.51 -15.22
C SER A 244 9.58 21.02 -15.01
N GLU A 245 8.41 21.61 -14.78
CA GLU A 245 8.26 23.05 -14.49
C GLU A 245 8.64 23.42 -13.04
N ARG A 246 8.81 22.43 -12.18
CA ARG A 246 9.15 22.65 -10.76
C ARG A 246 10.65 22.81 -10.58
N SER A 247 11.04 23.80 -9.78
CA SER A 247 12.46 24.09 -9.49
C SER A 247 13.15 23.05 -8.60
N ASP A 248 12.36 22.22 -7.89
CA ASP A 248 12.82 21.16 -6.99
C ASP A 248 12.73 19.77 -7.60
N SER A 249 12.26 19.66 -8.85
CA SER A 249 12.24 18.38 -9.56
C SER A 249 13.64 18.01 -10.09
N PHE A 250 13.82 16.71 -10.26
CA PHE A 250 15.01 16.13 -10.87
C PHE A 250 14.64 14.98 -11.80
N ASP A 251 15.56 14.60 -12.70
CA ASP A 251 15.34 13.50 -13.64
C ASP A 251 15.23 12.18 -12.88
N CYS A 252 14.29 11.35 -13.31
CA CYS A 252 14.12 10.00 -12.83
C CYS A 252 13.57 9.11 -13.97
N THR A 253 14.43 8.83 -14.96
CA THR A 253 14.08 7.95 -16.06
C THR A 253 14.28 6.47 -15.71
N GLU A 254 15.09 6.20 -14.69
CA GLU A 254 15.27 4.87 -14.13
C GLU A 254 15.46 4.98 -12.61
N ILE A 255 14.77 4.15 -11.85
CA ILE A 255 15.00 3.99 -10.42
C ILE A 255 15.24 2.52 -10.09
N GLN A 256 16.36 2.22 -9.42
CA GLN A 256 16.67 0.91 -8.87
C GLN A 256 16.54 0.96 -7.35
N LEU A 257 15.71 0.07 -6.82
CA LEU A 257 15.47 -0.05 -5.38
C LEU A 257 16.50 -0.98 -4.72
N PRO A 258 16.85 -0.75 -3.44
CA PRO A 258 17.90 -1.49 -2.74
C PRO A 258 17.42 -2.85 -2.24
N PHE A 259 16.69 -3.59 -3.09
CA PHE A 259 16.25 -4.96 -2.81
C PHE A 259 17.17 -5.94 -3.50
N SER A 260 18.24 -6.34 -2.83
CA SER A 260 19.30 -7.18 -3.40
C SER A 260 18.82 -8.59 -3.81
N HIS A 261 17.62 -9.02 -3.36
CA HIS A 261 17.07 -10.33 -3.72
C HIS A 261 16.56 -10.35 -5.16
N ASN A 262 15.80 -9.35 -5.56
CA ASN A 262 15.10 -9.30 -6.84
C ASN A 262 15.52 -8.15 -7.76
N GLU A 263 16.32 -7.20 -7.25
CA GLU A 263 16.89 -6.09 -8.03
C GLU A 263 15.80 -5.26 -8.73
N SER A 264 14.72 -4.93 -8.00
CA SER A 264 13.58 -4.17 -8.52
C SER A 264 14.01 -2.88 -9.17
N THR A 265 13.65 -2.71 -10.43
CA THR A 265 13.99 -1.53 -11.24
C THR A 265 12.76 -1.07 -12.01
N LEU A 266 12.50 0.23 -12.03
CA LEU A 266 11.43 0.84 -12.82
C LEU A 266 12.07 1.80 -13.81
N LYS A 267 11.67 1.68 -15.10
CA LYS A 267 12.22 2.46 -16.21
C LYS A 267 11.12 3.21 -16.93
N TYR A 268 11.28 4.51 -17.06
CA TYR A 268 10.34 5.35 -17.77
C TYR A 268 10.33 5.03 -19.26
N ASN A 269 9.16 4.78 -19.79
CA ASN A 269 8.90 4.54 -21.19
C ASN A 269 8.17 5.74 -21.77
N GLU A 270 8.87 6.59 -22.50
CA GLU A 270 8.32 7.80 -23.13
C GLU A 270 7.17 7.50 -24.10
N GLY A 271 7.16 6.31 -24.70
CA GLY A 271 6.13 5.91 -25.65
C GLY A 271 4.76 5.64 -25.01
N THR A 272 4.74 5.24 -23.73
CA THR A 272 3.52 4.94 -22.98
C THR A 272 3.26 5.97 -21.87
N GLY A 273 4.26 6.78 -21.51
CA GLY A 273 4.19 7.71 -20.39
C GLY A 273 4.12 7.02 -19.02
N THR A 274 4.61 5.78 -18.93
CA THR A 274 4.58 4.94 -17.73
C THR A 274 5.96 4.40 -17.39
N TYR A 275 6.10 3.83 -16.17
CA TYR A 275 7.30 3.12 -15.73
C TYR A 275 7.11 1.63 -15.90
N ASP A 276 7.96 0.99 -16.70
CA ASP A 276 8.03 -0.46 -16.89
C ASP A 276 8.76 -1.08 -15.68
N TYR A 277 8.18 -2.11 -15.06
CA TYR A 277 8.77 -2.81 -13.92
C TYR A 277 9.64 -3.97 -14.36
N TYR A 278 10.81 -4.10 -13.76
CA TYR A 278 11.80 -5.17 -13.98
C TYR A 278 12.20 -5.79 -12.64
N GLU A 279 12.47 -7.09 -12.68
CA GLU A 279 13.06 -7.83 -11.55
C GLU A 279 13.93 -8.97 -12.04
N TYR A 280 14.92 -9.37 -11.26
CA TYR A 280 15.89 -10.40 -11.64
C TYR A 280 16.56 -10.15 -13.02
N GLY A 281 16.73 -8.88 -13.37
CA GLY A 281 17.29 -8.45 -14.65
C GLY A 281 16.39 -8.65 -15.86
N GLN A 282 15.11 -8.92 -15.68
CA GLN A 282 14.14 -9.17 -16.76
C GLN A 282 12.88 -8.32 -16.59
N ALA A 283 12.25 -8.01 -17.73
CA ALA A 283 10.93 -7.39 -17.75
C ALA A 283 9.91 -8.29 -17.04
N HIS A 284 9.11 -7.70 -16.16
CA HIS A 284 8.01 -8.41 -15.51
C HIS A 284 6.79 -8.40 -16.43
N THR A 285 6.39 -9.56 -16.90
CA THR A 285 5.27 -9.70 -17.85
C THR A 285 4.18 -10.63 -17.30
N ASP A 286 2.94 -10.40 -17.73
CA ASP A 286 1.78 -11.18 -17.33
C ASP A 286 1.30 -12.09 -18.47
N PRO A 287 1.43 -13.41 -18.34
CA PRO A 287 1.00 -14.35 -19.37
C PRO A 287 -0.50 -14.38 -19.66
N LEU A 288 -1.35 -13.90 -18.72
CA LEU A 288 -2.80 -13.82 -18.95
C LEU A 288 -3.18 -12.71 -19.93
N HIS A 289 -2.33 -11.69 -20.04
CA HIS A 289 -2.57 -10.49 -20.83
C HIS A 289 -1.54 -10.38 -21.95
N ASP A 290 -1.39 -11.41 -22.78
CA ASP A 290 -0.50 -11.44 -23.95
C ASP A 290 0.97 -11.07 -23.62
N ASN A 291 1.43 -11.40 -22.41
CA ASN A 291 2.70 -10.98 -21.83
C ASN A 291 2.86 -9.45 -21.74
N ALA A 292 1.77 -8.74 -21.46
CA ALA A 292 1.84 -7.31 -21.21
C ALA A 292 2.84 -7.01 -20.08
N GLN A 293 3.62 -5.94 -20.25
CA GLN A 293 4.55 -5.45 -19.26
C GLN A 293 3.77 -4.90 -18.05
N LEU A 294 4.24 -5.19 -16.84
CA LEU A 294 3.76 -4.54 -15.63
C LEU A 294 4.25 -3.10 -15.61
N THR A 295 3.31 -2.14 -15.59
CA THR A 295 3.61 -0.71 -15.71
C THR A 295 2.84 0.12 -14.70
N PHE A 296 3.40 1.30 -14.36
CA PHE A 296 2.81 2.25 -13.41
C PHE A 296 2.98 3.68 -13.91
N LYS A 297 1.95 4.51 -13.70
CA LYS A 297 1.99 5.94 -14.00
C LYS A 297 2.68 6.72 -12.90
N ASN A 298 2.43 6.35 -11.65
CA ASN A 298 2.91 7.01 -10.46
C ASN A 298 3.76 6.06 -9.61
N LEU A 299 4.88 6.55 -9.08
CA LEU A 299 5.68 5.84 -8.11
C LEU A 299 5.74 6.64 -6.82
N LEU A 300 5.52 5.99 -5.68
CA LEU A 300 5.63 6.53 -4.34
C LEU A 300 6.65 5.68 -3.57
N ILE A 301 7.83 6.21 -3.35
CA ILE A 301 8.93 5.49 -2.69
C ILE A 301 9.16 6.11 -1.32
N GLN A 302 8.85 5.36 -0.25
CA GLN A 302 8.86 5.84 1.13
C GLN A 302 10.12 5.40 1.88
N ASP A 303 10.83 6.33 2.51
CA ASP A 303 11.80 5.99 3.57
C ASP A 303 11.04 5.51 4.81
N CYS A 304 11.22 4.27 5.21
CA CYS A 304 10.48 3.70 6.33
C CYS A 304 11.38 2.86 7.25
N THR A 305 11.38 3.19 8.55
CA THR A 305 12.07 2.36 9.54
C THR A 305 11.33 1.05 9.77
N PHE A 306 12.03 0.06 10.28
CA PHE A 306 11.43 -1.22 10.63
C PHE A 306 12.06 -1.80 11.91
N SER A 307 11.38 -2.77 12.51
CA SER A 307 11.90 -3.58 13.60
C SER A 307 11.88 -5.05 13.23
N GLN A 308 13.01 -5.73 13.36
CA GLN A 308 13.06 -7.19 13.24
C GLN A 308 12.47 -7.80 14.52
N LEU A 309 11.54 -8.76 14.36
CA LEU A 309 10.79 -9.36 15.45
C LEU A 309 11.46 -10.61 16.03
N ASP A 310 12.21 -11.35 15.21
CA ASP A 310 12.89 -12.57 15.62
C ASP A 310 14.10 -12.93 14.75
N GLU A 311 14.76 -14.02 15.09
CA GLU A 311 15.95 -14.53 14.38
C GLU A 311 15.65 -15.09 12.98
N ASN A 312 14.38 -15.37 12.65
CA ASN A 312 13.96 -15.79 11.32
C ASN A 312 13.86 -14.62 10.35
N GLY A 313 14.04 -13.38 10.84
CA GLY A 313 14.00 -12.17 10.04
C GLY A 313 12.60 -11.63 9.81
N TYR A 314 11.59 -12.11 10.51
CA TYR A 314 10.27 -11.49 10.50
C TYR A 314 10.37 -10.07 11.04
N LEU A 315 9.62 -9.17 10.43
CA LEU A 315 9.72 -7.74 10.71
C LEU A 315 8.36 -7.06 10.68
N ILE A 316 8.32 -5.87 11.24
CA ILE A 316 7.23 -4.90 11.10
C ILE A 316 7.83 -3.54 10.73
N TYR A 317 7.28 -2.90 9.70
CA TYR A 317 7.62 -1.52 9.39
C TYR A 317 6.91 -0.57 10.35
N ASN A 318 7.58 0.54 10.67
CA ASN A 318 7.00 1.65 11.42
C ASN A 318 6.17 2.51 10.45
N ALA A 319 5.08 1.92 9.94
CA ALA A 319 4.23 2.55 8.94
C ALA A 319 3.34 3.66 9.52
N ILE A 320 3.24 3.79 10.86
CA ILE A 320 2.56 4.90 11.53
C ILE A 320 3.65 5.90 11.95
N ASP A 321 3.86 6.92 11.13
CA ASP A 321 4.93 7.91 11.31
C ASP A 321 4.57 9.21 10.60
N SER A 322 5.41 10.24 10.78
CA SER A 322 5.27 11.55 10.14
C SER A 322 6.62 12.22 9.96
N GLY A 323 6.73 13.09 8.96
CA GLY A 323 7.94 13.89 8.73
C GLY A 323 9.08 13.11 8.11
N ARG A 324 8.78 12.00 7.41
CA ARG A 324 9.78 11.22 6.70
C ARG A 324 9.71 11.46 5.21
N ASP A 325 10.85 11.34 4.56
CA ASP A 325 10.97 11.56 3.13
C ASP A 325 10.35 10.44 2.31
N ALA A 326 9.79 10.84 1.17
CA ALA A 326 9.44 9.95 0.08
C ALA A 326 9.75 10.63 -1.25
N TYR A 327 9.84 9.85 -2.31
CA TYR A 327 9.83 10.36 -3.68
C TYR A 327 8.43 10.17 -4.28
N TYR A 328 7.90 11.23 -4.87
CA TYR A 328 6.83 11.13 -5.86
C TYR A 328 7.44 11.25 -7.25
N ILE A 329 7.18 10.25 -8.09
CA ILE A 329 7.81 10.10 -9.40
C ILE A 329 6.72 9.87 -10.44
N THR A 330 6.74 10.67 -11.50
CA THR A 330 5.83 10.54 -12.66
C THR A 330 6.49 11.21 -13.88
N ASN A 331 6.17 10.75 -15.09
CA ASN A 331 6.60 11.35 -16.35
C ASN A 331 8.13 11.59 -16.46
N GLY A 332 8.95 10.66 -15.97
CA GLY A 332 10.41 10.74 -16.06
C GLY A 332 11.03 11.72 -15.06
N LYS A 333 10.25 12.29 -14.13
CA LYS A 333 10.68 13.27 -13.13
C LYS A 333 10.30 12.85 -11.72
N ALA A 334 11.02 13.37 -10.74
CA ALA A 334 10.78 13.13 -9.33
C ALA A 334 10.82 14.41 -8.51
N ILE A 335 10.10 14.43 -7.41
CA ILE A 335 10.23 15.43 -6.33
C ILE A 335 10.34 14.71 -4.99
N VAL A 336 10.94 15.37 -4.00
CA VAL A 336 10.94 14.91 -2.61
C VAL A 336 9.68 15.42 -1.92
N VAL A 337 8.93 14.50 -1.36
CA VAL A 337 7.71 14.78 -0.57
C VAL A 337 7.89 14.27 0.86
N GLU A 338 6.98 14.64 1.75
CA GLU A 338 6.90 14.09 3.10
C GLU A 338 5.69 13.14 3.17
N TRP A 339 5.85 11.97 3.79
CA TRP A 339 4.73 11.10 4.03
C TRP A 339 4.32 11.08 5.51
N ILE A 340 3.02 10.90 5.73
CA ILE A 340 2.39 10.87 7.04
C ILE A 340 1.34 9.77 7.05
N LYS A 341 1.36 8.91 8.08
CA LYS A 341 0.27 7.98 8.40
C LYS A 341 -0.08 8.12 9.89
N PRO A 342 -1.24 8.71 10.23
CA PRO A 342 -1.55 9.05 11.61
C PRO A 342 -1.99 7.86 12.48
N ALA A 343 -2.57 6.80 11.88
CA ALA A 343 -3.06 5.64 12.62
C ALA A 343 -3.10 4.36 11.76
N GLU A 344 -3.38 3.22 12.39
CA GLU A 344 -3.33 1.89 11.78
C GLU A 344 -4.19 1.75 10.52
N SER A 345 -5.41 2.31 10.52
CA SER A 345 -6.38 2.21 9.42
C SER A 345 -6.61 3.50 8.66
N GLU A 346 -5.91 4.58 9.05
CA GLU A 346 -5.97 5.84 8.33
C GLU A 346 -5.09 5.78 7.06
N VAL A 347 -5.43 6.62 6.08
CA VAL A 347 -4.66 6.71 4.83
C VAL A 347 -3.26 7.25 5.05
N THR A 348 -2.32 6.81 4.23
CA THR A 348 -1.02 7.45 4.11
C THR A 348 -1.14 8.66 3.19
N ILE A 349 -0.73 9.83 3.66
CA ILE A 349 -0.80 11.12 2.96
C ILE A 349 0.61 11.52 2.53
N TYR A 350 0.74 12.08 1.34
CA TYR A 350 2.01 12.61 0.83
C TYR A 350 1.88 14.13 0.67
N LEU A 351 2.73 14.85 1.37
CA LEU A 351 2.72 16.31 1.41
C LEU A 351 3.87 16.89 0.56
N ASP A 352 3.55 17.86 -0.27
CA ASP A 352 4.52 18.68 -0.95
C ASP A 352 5.33 19.51 0.07
N LYS A 353 6.65 19.36 0.06
CA LYS A 353 7.52 20.06 1.01
C LYS A 353 7.58 21.56 0.83
N GLN A 354 7.21 22.07 -0.34
CA GLN A 354 7.19 23.52 -0.60
C GLN A 354 5.91 24.17 -0.08
N THR A 355 4.77 23.51 -0.24
CA THR A 355 3.46 24.07 0.09
C THR A 355 2.90 23.54 1.41
N GLY A 356 3.30 22.34 1.83
CA GLY A 356 2.71 21.62 2.97
C GLY A 356 1.34 21.01 2.66
N GLU A 357 0.86 21.09 1.41
CA GLU A 357 -0.41 20.54 0.98
C GLU A 357 -0.23 19.10 0.47
N GLN A 358 -1.30 18.32 0.45
CA GLN A 358 -1.28 16.99 -0.15
C GLN A 358 -0.99 17.11 -1.65
N ILE A 359 -0.09 16.24 -2.17
CA ILE A 359 0.21 16.24 -3.60
C ILE A 359 -1.00 15.76 -4.41
N GLU A 360 -1.14 16.32 -5.60
CA GLU A 360 -1.98 15.75 -6.64
C GLU A 360 -1.17 14.73 -7.46
N MET A 361 -1.82 13.68 -7.94
CA MET A 361 -1.21 12.60 -8.72
C MET A 361 -1.81 12.53 -10.12
N ASN A 362 -1.06 12.01 -11.08
CA ASN A 362 -1.57 11.71 -12.42
C ASN A 362 -2.55 10.53 -12.41
N THR A 363 -3.56 10.58 -13.29
CA THR A 363 -4.45 9.44 -13.54
C THR A 363 -3.65 8.22 -13.98
N GLY A 364 -3.90 7.07 -13.35
CA GLY A 364 -3.27 5.79 -13.67
C GLY A 364 -2.80 5.00 -12.45
N LYS A 365 -2.27 3.82 -12.71
CA LYS A 365 -1.80 2.88 -11.68
C LYS A 365 -0.63 3.40 -10.88
N THR A 366 -0.56 2.99 -9.60
CA THR A 366 0.48 3.45 -8.67
C THR A 366 1.30 2.28 -8.13
N TYR A 367 2.61 2.44 -8.16
CA TYR A 367 3.54 1.59 -7.43
C TYR A 367 3.98 2.27 -6.15
N VAL A 368 3.93 1.54 -5.03
CA VAL A 368 4.35 2.03 -3.71
C VAL A 368 5.43 1.10 -3.16
N SER A 369 6.55 1.66 -2.72
CA SER A 369 7.58 0.88 -2.02
C SER A 369 7.93 1.51 -0.68
N LEU A 370 7.90 0.69 0.39
CA LEU A 370 8.47 1.05 1.67
C LEU A 370 9.91 0.56 1.71
N VAL A 371 10.85 1.46 1.44
CA VAL A 371 12.29 1.15 1.45
C VAL A 371 12.81 1.23 2.88
N PRO A 372 13.53 0.21 3.36
CA PRO A 372 14.16 0.24 4.68
C PRO A 372 15.09 1.44 4.82
N SER A 373 14.94 2.23 5.90
CA SER A 373 15.77 3.43 6.12
C SER A 373 17.27 3.15 6.20
N ASP A 374 17.68 1.94 6.56
CA ASP A 374 19.08 1.54 6.60
C ASP A 374 19.71 1.29 5.21
N THR A 375 18.90 1.30 4.16
CA THR A 375 19.33 1.20 2.75
C THR A 375 18.75 2.33 1.89
N TRP A 376 18.12 3.35 2.48
CA TRP A 376 17.54 4.47 1.74
C TRP A 376 18.54 5.15 0.80
N ASP A 377 19.76 5.38 1.29
CA ASP A 377 20.84 6.03 0.52
C ASP A 377 21.43 5.11 -0.59
N GLU A 378 21.01 3.85 -0.69
CA GLU A 378 21.42 2.91 -1.74
C GLU A 378 20.47 2.93 -2.96
N ILE A 379 19.39 3.72 -2.92
CA ILE A 379 18.52 3.93 -4.09
C ILE A 379 19.33 4.60 -5.20
N VAL A 380 19.28 4.04 -6.41
CA VAL A 380 19.93 4.62 -7.59
C VAL A 380 18.87 5.24 -8.48
N ILE A 381 19.01 6.52 -8.79
CA ILE A 381 18.13 7.28 -9.68
C ILE A 381 18.97 7.84 -10.84
N ASN A 382 18.50 7.65 -12.09
CA ASN A 382 19.12 8.09 -13.33
C ASN A 382 18.13 8.91 -14.18
#